data_874670e7054d240e85b4a02d25472da2
#
_entry.id   874670e7054d240e85b4a02d25472da2
#
_cell.length_a   1.000
_cell.length_b   1.000
_cell.length_c   1.000
_cell.angle_alpha   90.00
_cell.angle_beta   90.00
_cell.angle_gamma   90.00
#
_symmetry.space_group_name_H-M   'P 1'
#
loop_
_entity.id
_entity.type
_entity.pdbx_description
1 polymer ?
#
loop_
_entity_poly.entity_id
_entity_poly.type
_entity_poly.pdbx_seq_one_letter_code
_entity_poly.pdbx_strand_id
1 'polypeptide(L)' 'MNIIVVGCGRVGAELAYRLFKQGHRVTVVDYNEAAFHNLPHDFRGRTIVGEALNQNVLLRAGI' A
#
# COMPACT_ATOMS: atom_id res chain seq x y z
N MET A 1 10.32 -7.76 6.27
CA MET A 1 9.12 -8.53 5.86
C MET A 1 8.42 -7.79 4.72
N ASN A 2 7.86 -8.52 3.79
CA ASN A 2 7.06 -7.92 2.72
C ASN A 2 5.60 -7.89 3.16
N ILE A 3 5.02 -6.69 3.19
CA ILE A 3 3.66 -6.50 3.69
C ILE A 3 2.82 -5.82 2.60
N ILE A 4 1.62 -6.32 2.39
CA ILE A 4 0.67 -5.73 1.46
C ILE A 4 -0.48 -5.17 2.27
N VAL A 5 -0.73 -3.86 2.14
CA VAL A 5 -1.85 -3.19 2.78
C VAL A 5 -2.91 -2.94 1.72
N VAL A 6 -4.09 -3.49 1.92
CA VAL A 6 -5.21 -3.32 1.00
C VAL A 6 -6.08 -2.18 1.50
N GLY A 7 -6.20 -1.14 0.71
CA GLY A 7 -6.94 0.06 1.06
C GLY A 7 -6.02 1.14 1.61
N CYS A 8 -6.11 2.33 1.04
CA CYS A 8 -5.28 3.48 1.44
C CYS A 8 -6.12 4.65 1.94
N GLY A 9 -7.16 4.34 2.73
CA GLY A 9 -7.85 5.36 3.50
C GLY A 9 -6.97 5.85 4.63
N ARG A 10 -7.49 6.69 5.53
CA ARG A 10 -6.69 7.25 6.62
C ARG A 10 -6.04 6.18 7.49
N VAL A 11 -6.79 5.14 7.84
CA VAL A 11 -6.29 4.07 8.70
C VAL A 11 -5.25 3.24 7.96
N GLY A 12 -5.55 2.85 6.71
CA GLY A 12 -4.62 2.05 5.92
C GLY A 12 -3.32 2.78 5.64
N ALA A 13 -3.40 4.07 5.34
CA ALA A 13 -2.22 4.88 5.09
C ALA A 13 -1.35 5.01 6.35
N GLU A 14 -1.95 5.21 7.50
CA GLU A 14 -1.22 5.31 8.76
C GLU A 14 -0.53 3.99 9.09
N LEU A 15 -1.24 2.87 8.92
CA LEU A 15 -0.66 1.55 9.16
C LEU A 15 0.51 1.30 8.22
N ALA A 16 0.34 1.60 6.93
CA ALA A 16 1.40 1.40 5.95
C ALA A 16 2.64 2.22 6.30
N TYR A 17 2.45 3.45 6.70
CA TYR A 17 3.55 4.32 7.07
C TYR A 17 4.30 3.80 8.29
N ARG A 18 3.57 3.37 9.33
CA ARG A 18 4.20 2.80 10.53
C ARG A 18 5.04 1.58 10.20
N LEU A 19 4.50 0.67 9.39
CA LEU A 19 5.22 -0.53 8.98
C LEU A 19 6.46 -0.17 8.15
N PHE A 20 6.33 0.80 7.26
CA PHE A 20 7.46 1.30 6.50
C PHE A 20 8.56 1.86 7.42
N LYS A 21 8.21 2.64 8.42
CA LYS A 21 9.18 3.20 9.35
C LYS A 21 9.85 2.13 10.21
N GLN A 22 9.22 0.98 10.37
CA GLN A 22 9.82 -0.16 11.07
C GLN A 22 10.78 -0.98 10.19
N GLY A 23 10.95 -0.59 8.93
CA GLY A 23 11.89 -1.25 8.04
C GLY A 23 11.29 -2.33 7.16
N HIS A 24 9.97 -2.48 7.15
CA HIS A 24 9.31 -3.44 6.27
C HIS A 24 9.18 -2.92 4.85
N ARG A 25 9.16 -3.83 3.89
CA ARG A 25 8.79 -3.49 2.52
C ARG A 25 7.27 -3.48 2.42
N VAL A 26 6.69 -2.32 2.22
CA VAL A 26 5.24 -2.15 2.21
C VAL A 26 4.76 -1.82 0.80
N THR A 27 3.75 -2.55 0.35
CA THR A 27 3.04 -2.27 -0.88
C THR A 27 1.60 -1.94 -0.52
N VAL A 28 1.08 -0.83 -1.01
CA VAL A 28 -0.29 -0.40 -0.75
C VAL A 28 -1.09 -0.54 -2.03
N VAL A 29 -2.23 -1.22 -1.95
CA VAL A 29 -3.12 -1.43 -3.09
C VAL A 29 -4.43 -0.71 -2.83
N ASP A 30 -4.89 0.08 -3.79
CA ASP A 30 -6.20 0.71 -3.73
C ASP A 30 -6.73 0.89 -5.16
N TYR A 31 -8.04 0.75 -5.32
CA TYR A 31 -8.66 0.96 -6.63
C TYR A 31 -8.74 2.44 -6.99
N ASN A 32 -8.62 3.33 -6.02
CA ASN A 32 -8.71 4.78 -6.21
C ASN A 32 -7.32 5.39 -6.01
N GLU A 33 -6.72 5.86 -7.10
CA GLU A 33 -5.39 6.46 -7.05
C GLU A 33 -5.32 7.65 -6.10
N ALA A 34 -6.39 8.43 -5.99
CA ALA A 34 -6.43 9.59 -5.11
C ALA A 34 -6.28 9.21 -3.63
N ALA A 35 -6.60 7.99 -3.24
CA ALA A 35 -6.44 7.54 -1.87
C ALA A 35 -4.98 7.55 -1.41
N PHE A 36 -4.03 7.42 -2.33
CA PHE A 36 -2.60 7.44 -2.00
C PHE A 36 -2.13 8.79 -1.49
N HIS A 37 -2.91 9.86 -1.68
CA HIS A 37 -2.59 11.17 -1.11
C HIS A 37 -2.64 11.17 0.42
N ASN A 38 -3.26 10.16 1.04
CA ASN A 38 -3.24 10.00 2.49
C ASN A 38 -1.87 9.57 3.02
N LEU A 39 -1.00 9.08 2.15
CA LEU A 39 0.34 8.66 2.56
C LEU A 39 1.25 9.90 2.74
N PRO A 40 2.11 9.91 3.79
CA PRO A 40 3.08 10.99 3.95
C PRO A 40 4.05 11.09 2.77
N HIS A 41 4.61 12.27 2.56
CA HIS A 41 5.53 12.52 1.45
C HIS A 41 6.81 11.69 1.51
N ASP A 42 7.24 11.30 2.69
CA ASP A 42 8.45 10.49 2.86
C ASP A 42 8.19 8.99 2.83
N PHE A 43 6.97 8.57 2.52
CA PHE A 43 6.67 7.15 2.31
C PHE A 43 7.33 6.70 1.00
N ARG A 44 8.16 5.67 1.09
CA ARG A 44 8.92 5.12 -0.04
C ARG A 44 8.51 3.71 -0.42
N GLY A 45 7.40 3.22 0.10
CA GLY A 45 6.85 1.94 -0.30
C GLY A 45 6.24 2.01 -1.70
N ARG A 46 5.73 0.87 -2.18
CA ARG A 46 5.09 0.79 -3.49
C ARG A 46 3.60 1.09 -3.38
N THR A 47 3.05 1.70 -4.42
CA THR A 47 1.61 1.90 -4.54
C THR A 47 1.15 1.28 -5.84
N ILE A 48 0.05 0.53 -5.80
CA ILE A 48 -0.52 -0.12 -6.98
C ILE A 48 -2.01 0.22 -7.04
N VAL A 49 -2.43 0.76 -8.18
CA VAL A 49 -3.85 1.01 -8.45
C VAL A 49 -4.46 -0.27 -9.00
N GLY A 50 -5.49 -0.76 -8.35
CA GLY A 50 -6.17 -1.97 -8.81
C GLY A 50 -7.08 -2.52 -7.73
N GLU A 51 -7.82 -3.56 -8.10
CA GLU A 51 -8.69 -4.25 -7.15
C GLU A 51 -7.90 -5.31 -6.38
N ALA A 52 -8.04 -5.30 -5.07
CA ALA A 52 -7.31 -6.23 -4.22
C ALA A 52 -7.63 -7.70 -4.50
N LEU A 53 -8.84 -7.98 -4.99
CA LEU A 53 -9.25 -9.34 -5.35
C LEU A 53 -8.79 -9.77 -6.74
N ASN A 54 -8.17 -8.88 -7.50
CA ASN A 54 -7.65 -9.22 -8.82
C ASN A 54 -6.30 -9.93 -8.66
N GLN A 55 -6.23 -11.16 -9.17
CA GLN A 55 -5.02 -11.96 -9.03
C GLN A 55 -3.78 -11.29 -9.61
N ASN A 56 -3.92 -10.63 -10.77
CA ASN A 56 -2.78 -9.96 -11.38
C ASN A 56 -2.26 -8.81 -10.53
N VAL A 57 -3.15 -8.08 -9.87
CA VAL A 57 -2.76 -6.99 -8.96
C VAL A 57 -1.99 -7.55 -7.77
N LEU A 58 -2.49 -8.62 -7.17
CA LEU A 58 -1.82 -9.26 -6.03
C LEU A 58 -0.46 -9.82 -6.41
N LEU A 59 -0.33 -10.41 -7.58
CA LEU A 59 0.96 -10.92 -8.06
C LEU A 59 1.96 -9.79 -8.25
N ARG A 60 1.53 -8.64 -8.82
CA ARG A 60 2.40 -7.48 -8.97
C ARG A 60 2.80 -6.89 -7.62
N ALA A 61 1.95 -7.06 -6.61
CA ALA A 61 2.25 -6.59 -5.26
C ALA A 61 3.22 -7.50 -4.51
N GLY A 62 3.52 -8.68 -5.05
CA GLY A 62 4.51 -9.58 -4.48
C GLY A 62 3.95 -10.67 -3.61
N ILE A 63 2.69 -11.00 -3.82
CA ILE A 63 2.07 -12.09 -3.08
C ILE A 63 2.49 -13.45 -3.68
#